data_2c6430f81c0e6e4c822276af3bfdfb61
#
_entry.id   2c6430f81c0e6e4c822276af3bfdfb61
#
_cell.length_a   1.000
_cell.length_b   1.000
_cell.length_c   1.000
_cell.angle_alpha   90.00
_cell.angle_beta   90.00
_cell.angle_gamma   90.00
#
_symmetry.space_group_name_H-M   'P 1'
#
loop_
_entity.id
_entity.type
_entity.pdbx_description
1 polymer ?
#
loop_
_entity_poly.entity_id
_entity_poly.type
_entity_poly.pdbx_seq_one_letter_code
_entity_poly.pdbx_strand_id
1 'polypeptide(L)'
;MFKDFDISSFKKMKPPSDNSFDTMQEVKLLKKTALNRKIFKDNDNIEAAFKKTAEEKNIKNYDKSIAAKLIKASAPIILKLKKHFDRPRPKVLAKKLNINMKDIEMDSMKTPSYPSGHSVQGILIGKMLGDEYPKARTAFAKRGKNISDSRRSARAHYKSDSKMGEKLGDAMYNFLKK
;
A
#
# COMPACT_ATOMS: atom_id res chain seq x y z
N MET A 1 -3.95 -19.26 -4.32
CA MET A 1 -4.49 -18.04 -4.97
C MET A 1 -3.47 -17.45 -5.94
N PHE A 2 -2.20 -17.18 -5.53
CA PHE A 2 -1.17 -16.56 -6.38
C PHE A 2 0.02 -17.49 -6.65
N LYS A 3 -0.18 -18.82 -6.71
CA LYS A 3 0.91 -19.80 -6.87
C LYS A 3 1.72 -19.55 -8.15
N ASP A 4 1.05 -19.25 -9.25
CA ASP A 4 1.64 -19.06 -10.58
C ASP A 4 1.75 -17.60 -10.99
N PHE A 5 1.63 -16.66 -10.02
CA PHE A 5 1.80 -15.24 -10.29
C PHE A 5 3.29 -14.90 -10.53
N ASP A 6 3.61 -14.52 -11.77
CA ASP A 6 4.99 -14.17 -12.13
C ASP A 6 5.37 -12.76 -11.63
N ILE A 7 6.42 -12.69 -10.81
CA ILE A 7 6.98 -11.44 -10.29
C ILE A 7 8.24 -10.97 -11.04
N SER A 8 8.64 -11.67 -12.08
CA SER A 8 9.92 -11.39 -12.78
C SER A 8 9.95 -9.98 -13.39
N SER A 9 8.84 -9.56 -13.99
CA SER A 9 8.70 -8.20 -14.52
C SER A 9 8.77 -7.14 -13.41
N PHE A 10 8.19 -7.41 -12.25
CA PHE A 10 8.22 -6.50 -11.09
C PHE A 10 9.61 -6.36 -10.48
N LYS A 11 10.42 -7.42 -10.46
CA LYS A 11 11.82 -7.35 -10.00
C LYS A 11 12.70 -6.44 -10.87
N LYS A 12 12.30 -6.17 -12.11
CA LYS A 12 13.00 -5.23 -13.01
C LYS A 12 12.60 -3.78 -12.78
N MET A 13 11.48 -3.52 -12.09
CA MET A 13 10.97 -2.17 -11.80
C MET A 13 11.61 -1.61 -10.54
N LYS A 14 12.89 -1.20 -10.66
CA LYS A 14 13.66 -0.68 -9.54
C LYS A 14 13.09 0.65 -9.01
N PRO A 15 13.11 0.89 -7.69
CA PRO A 15 12.89 2.23 -7.15
C PRO A 15 14.05 3.16 -7.56
N PRO A 16 13.87 4.49 -7.47
CA PRO A 16 15.00 5.41 -7.55
C PRO A 16 16.08 5.02 -6.54
N SER A 17 17.36 5.10 -6.94
CA SER A 17 18.46 4.73 -6.03
C SER A 17 18.50 5.66 -4.80
N ASP A 18 19.00 5.13 -3.68
CA ASP A 18 18.97 5.84 -2.38
C ASP A 18 19.66 7.21 -2.42
N ASN A 19 20.72 7.34 -3.23
CA ASN A 19 21.50 8.57 -3.38
C ASN A 19 21.09 9.40 -4.59
N SER A 20 19.97 9.08 -5.27
CA SER A 20 19.52 9.81 -6.45
C SER A 20 18.84 11.13 -6.07
N PHE A 21 18.87 12.07 -7.02
CA PHE A 21 18.10 13.31 -6.90
C PHE A 21 16.61 13.04 -6.69
N ASP A 22 16.04 12.05 -7.39
CA ASP A 22 14.63 11.68 -7.27
C ASP A 22 14.28 11.22 -5.86
N THR A 23 15.11 10.37 -5.22
CA THR A 23 14.89 9.93 -3.84
C THR A 23 14.99 11.11 -2.87
N MET A 24 15.94 12.02 -3.06
CA MET A 24 16.04 13.23 -2.26
C MET A 24 14.78 14.11 -2.39
N GLN A 25 14.24 14.27 -3.60
CA GLN A 25 13.00 15.00 -3.82
C GLN A 25 11.80 14.33 -3.14
N GLU A 26 11.70 12.99 -3.22
CA GLU A 26 10.65 12.24 -2.52
C GLU A 26 10.71 12.44 -1.00
N VAL A 27 11.90 12.42 -0.39
CA VAL A 27 12.10 12.70 1.05
C VAL A 27 11.67 14.12 1.40
N LYS A 28 12.09 15.13 0.62
CA LYS A 28 11.72 16.54 0.82
C LYS A 28 10.20 16.73 0.72
N LEU A 29 9.57 16.08 -0.25
CA LEU A 29 8.11 16.13 -0.44
C LEU A 29 7.39 15.51 0.76
N LEU A 30 7.85 14.37 1.26
CA LEU A 30 7.28 13.73 2.45
C LEU A 30 7.42 14.63 3.69
N LYS A 31 8.56 15.29 3.87
CA LYS A 31 8.73 16.26 4.97
C LYS A 31 7.69 17.38 4.91
N LYS A 32 7.36 17.87 3.71
CA LYS A 32 6.34 18.91 3.50
C LYS A 32 4.91 18.38 3.66
N THR A 33 4.69 17.07 3.49
CA THR A 33 3.37 16.45 3.67
C THR A 33 2.97 16.52 5.16
N ALA A 34 1.80 17.06 5.45
CA ALA A 34 1.28 17.09 6.81
C ALA A 34 1.12 15.68 7.38
N LEU A 35 1.64 15.45 8.59
CA LEU A 35 1.33 14.23 9.35
C LEU A 35 -0.14 14.24 9.74
N ASN A 36 -0.90 13.22 9.33
CA ASN A 36 -2.31 13.13 9.65
C ASN A 36 -2.62 11.79 10.34
N ARG A 37 -2.60 11.82 11.68
CA ARG A 37 -2.89 10.65 12.52
C ARG A 37 -4.30 10.11 12.33
N LYS A 38 -5.28 10.96 12.04
CA LYS A 38 -6.66 10.53 11.80
C LYS A 38 -6.76 9.74 10.50
N ILE A 39 -6.27 10.31 9.39
CA ILE A 39 -6.23 9.62 8.09
C ILE A 39 -5.48 8.29 8.20
N PHE A 40 -4.36 8.28 8.93
CA PHE A 40 -3.60 7.06 9.18
C PHE A 40 -4.46 6.03 9.93
N LYS A 41 -5.01 6.35 11.12
CA LYS A 41 -5.80 5.44 11.94
C LYS A 41 -7.02 4.87 11.19
N ASP A 42 -7.69 5.69 10.40
CA ASP A 42 -8.88 5.28 9.61
C ASP A 42 -8.55 4.28 8.49
N ASN A 43 -7.28 4.11 8.14
CA ASN A 43 -6.85 3.31 6.98
C ASN A 43 -5.70 2.32 7.28
N ASP A 44 -5.16 2.26 8.50
CA ASP A 44 -4.05 1.38 8.85
C ASP A 44 -4.51 -0.08 8.95
N ASN A 45 -5.64 -0.33 9.61
CA ASN A 45 -6.26 -1.65 9.59
C ASN A 45 -7.11 -1.79 8.33
N ILE A 46 -6.59 -2.50 7.34
CA ILE A 46 -7.21 -2.65 6.01
C ILE A 46 -8.59 -3.31 6.11
N GLU A 47 -8.74 -4.36 6.91
CA GLU A 47 -10.02 -5.06 7.08
C GLU A 47 -11.07 -4.15 7.69
N ALA A 48 -10.72 -3.43 8.77
CA ALA A 48 -11.61 -2.48 9.42
C ALA A 48 -11.99 -1.32 8.49
N ALA A 49 -11.05 -0.83 7.68
CA ALA A 49 -11.30 0.25 6.72
C ALA A 49 -12.32 -0.15 5.65
N PHE A 50 -12.21 -1.36 5.10
CA PHE A 50 -13.18 -1.87 4.12
C PHE A 50 -14.53 -2.22 4.76
N LYS A 51 -14.53 -2.80 5.98
CA LYS A 51 -15.77 -3.05 6.74
C LYS A 51 -16.54 -1.74 6.97
N LYS A 52 -15.87 -0.69 7.42
CA LYS A 52 -16.46 0.65 7.58
C LYS A 52 -17.10 1.16 6.27
N THR A 53 -16.43 0.96 5.13
CA THR A 53 -17.01 1.33 3.83
C THR A 53 -18.27 0.53 3.51
N ALA A 54 -18.31 -0.77 3.82
CA ALA A 54 -19.50 -1.60 3.64
C ALA A 54 -20.67 -1.12 4.52
N GLU A 55 -20.39 -0.74 5.76
CA GLU A 55 -21.37 -0.17 6.69
C GLU A 55 -21.92 1.17 6.17
N GLU A 56 -21.04 2.08 5.73
CA GLU A 56 -21.40 3.37 5.12
C GLU A 56 -22.27 3.22 3.85
N LYS A 57 -22.16 2.06 3.16
CA LYS A 57 -22.95 1.72 1.96
C LYS A 57 -24.12 0.79 2.25
N ASN A 58 -24.43 0.53 3.52
CA ASN A 58 -25.53 -0.31 3.96
C ASN A 58 -25.49 -1.74 3.36
N ILE A 59 -24.29 -2.32 3.19
CA ILE A 59 -24.11 -3.68 2.67
C ILE A 59 -24.35 -4.68 3.80
N LYS A 60 -25.56 -5.24 3.88
CA LYS A 60 -25.96 -6.15 4.97
C LYS A 60 -25.17 -7.47 4.97
N ASN A 61 -24.86 -8.01 3.79
CA ASN A 61 -24.20 -9.32 3.62
C ASN A 61 -22.70 -9.16 3.28
N TYR A 62 -22.01 -8.21 3.91
CA TYR A 62 -20.58 -8.00 3.68
C TYR A 62 -19.75 -9.20 4.18
N ASP A 63 -19.06 -9.87 3.24
CA ASP A 63 -18.11 -10.95 3.57
C ASP A 63 -16.73 -10.40 3.94
N LYS A 64 -16.47 -10.28 5.24
CA LYS A 64 -15.16 -9.88 5.77
C LYS A 64 -14.02 -10.84 5.42
N SER A 65 -14.34 -12.09 5.06
CA SER A 65 -13.32 -13.10 4.75
C SER A 65 -12.57 -12.80 3.44
N ILE A 66 -13.19 -12.06 2.52
CA ILE A 66 -12.56 -11.67 1.24
C ILE A 66 -11.28 -10.86 1.50
N ALA A 67 -11.37 -9.81 2.32
CA ALA A 67 -10.21 -8.98 2.66
C ALA A 67 -9.13 -9.80 3.37
N ALA A 68 -9.49 -10.57 4.40
CA ALA A 68 -8.56 -11.40 5.16
C ALA A 68 -7.81 -12.42 4.27
N LYS A 69 -8.53 -13.13 3.38
CA LYS A 69 -7.94 -14.09 2.43
C LYS A 69 -6.95 -13.42 1.48
N LEU A 70 -7.30 -12.24 0.94
CA LEU A 70 -6.44 -11.51 0.00
C LEU A 70 -5.19 -10.93 0.68
N ILE A 71 -5.31 -10.43 1.91
CA ILE A 71 -4.16 -10.00 2.72
C ILE A 71 -3.19 -11.16 2.91
N LYS A 72 -3.69 -12.30 3.40
CA LYS A 72 -2.88 -13.50 3.64
C LYS A 72 -2.22 -14.00 2.35
N ALA A 73 -2.95 -14.05 1.25
CA ALA A 73 -2.46 -14.57 -0.02
C ALA A 73 -1.43 -13.66 -0.71
N SER A 74 -1.57 -12.33 -0.57
CA SER A 74 -0.66 -11.35 -1.18
C SER A 74 0.64 -11.15 -0.40
N ALA A 75 0.63 -11.35 0.90
CA ALA A 75 1.77 -11.07 1.79
C ALA A 75 3.09 -11.73 1.36
N PRO A 76 3.16 -13.02 0.96
CA PRO A 76 4.42 -13.65 0.54
C PRO A 76 5.05 -12.97 -0.67
N ILE A 77 4.23 -12.55 -1.66
CA ILE A 77 4.70 -11.87 -2.87
C ILE A 77 5.27 -10.49 -2.51
N ILE A 78 4.53 -9.73 -1.70
CA ILE A 78 4.96 -8.42 -1.22
C ILE A 78 6.29 -8.53 -0.48
N LEU A 79 6.42 -9.47 0.46
CA LEU A 79 7.64 -9.67 1.23
C LEU A 79 8.82 -10.11 0.36
N LYS A 80 8.60 -10.95 -0.65
CA LYS A 80 9.64 -11.38 -1.60
C LYS A 80 10.19 -10.18 -2.40
N LEU A 81 9.32 -9.27 -2.85
CA LEU A 81 9.75 -8.04 -3.54
C LEU A 81 10.43 -7.05 -2.57
N LYS A 82 9.91 -6.90 -1.36
CA LYS A 82 10.56 -6.06 -0.33
C LYS A 82 11.99 -6.53 -0.04
N LYS A 83 12.19 -7.84 0.13
CA LYS A 83 13.52 -8.45 0.31
C LYS A 83 14.43 -8.24 -0.90
N HIS A 84 13.87 -8.32 -2.12
CA HIS A 84 14.64 -8.17 -3.35
C HIS A 84 15.22 -6.76 -3.53
N PHE A 85 14.45 -5.74 -3.16
CA PHE A 85 14.87 -4.34 -3.33
C PHE A 85 15.56 -3.76 -2.10
N ASP A 86 15.24 -4.24 -0.94
CA ASP A 86 15.78 -3.85 0.37
C ASP A 86 15.86 -2.32 0.59
N ARG A 87 14.88 -1.58 0.07
CA ARG A 87 14.87 -0.12 0.11
C ARG A 87 14.70 0.41 1.53
N PRO A 88 15.57 1.31 2.02
CA PRO A 88 15.41 1.92 3.34
C PRO A 88 14.12 2.73 3.45
N ARG A 89 13.57 2.82 4.65
CA ARG A 89 12.41 3.67 4.94
C ARG A 89 12.75 5.16 4.83
N PRO A 90 11.75 6.04 4.54
CA PRO A 90 11.97 7.46 4.37
C PRO A 90 12.70 8.14 5.54
N LYS A 91 12.39 7.77 6.79
CA LYS A 91 13.05 8.29 7.99
C LYS A 91 14.55 7.98 8.03
N VAL A 92 14.93 6.78 7.55
CA VAL A 92 16.34 6.37 7.50
C VAL A 92 17.12 7.23 6.52
N LEU A 93 16.59 7.42 5.30
CA LEU A 93 17.25 8.28 4.31
C LEU A 93 17.19 9.76 4.67
N ALA A 94 16.11 10.24 5.28
CA ALA A 94 16.03 11.59 5.80
C ALA A 94 17.15 11.87 6.80
N LYS A 95 17.43 10.93 7.73
CA LYS A 95 18.55 11.06 8.68
C LYS A 95 19.90 11.15 7.96
N LYS A 96 20.14 10.29 6.95
CA LYS A 96 21.38 10.33 6.13
C LYS A 96 21.56 11.65 5.37
N LEU A 97 20.46 12.30 4.99
CA LEU A 97 20.43 13.59 4.28
C LEU A 97 20.39 14.80 5.23
N ASN A 98 20.58 14.60 6.55
CA ASN A 98 20.42 15.65 7.57
C ASN A 98 19.07 16.37 7.53
N ILE A 99 18.02 15.67 7.11
CA ILE A 99 16.65 16.17 7.08
C ILE A 99 15.93 15.69 8.34
N ASN A 100 15.60 16.59 9.24
CA ASN A 100 14.77 16.25 10.40
C ASN A 100 13.32 15.96 9.95
N MET A 101 12.93 14.69 9.97
CA MET A 101 11.62 14.22 9.56
C MET A 101 11.00 13.32 10.64
N LYS A 102 9.89 13.76 11.22
CA LYS A 102 9.04 12.93 12.09
C LYS A 102 8.14 12.06 11.22
N ASP A 103 7.83 10.86 11.68
CA ASP A 103 6.89 9.91 11.08
C ASP A 103 5.89 9.40 12.12
N ILE A 104 4.94 8.57 11.67
CA ILE A 104 4.08 7.80 12.57
C ILE A 104 4.67 6.38 12.59
N GLU A 105 5.28 5.99 13.70
CA GLU A 105 5.85 4.65 13.86
C GLU A 105 4.77 3.58 13.92
N MET A 106 5.04 2.43 13.30
CA MET A 106 4.15 1.29 13.24
C MET A 106 4.93 -0.01 12.99
N ASP A 107 4.38 -1.14 13.42
CA ASP A 107 5.02 -2.45 13.28
C ASP A 107 5.30 -2.83 11.83
N SER A 108 4.46 -2.42 10.90
CA SER A 108 4.65 -2.66 9.46
C SER A 108 5.92 -2.00 8.89
N MET A 109 6.55 -1.06 9.62
CA MET A 109 7.79 -0.40 9.21
C MET A 109 9.05 -1.21 9.48
N LYS A 110 8.96 -2.36 10.15
CA LYS A 110 10.08 -3.29 10.39
C LYS A 110 10.56 -3.99 9.11
N THR A 111 9.82 -3.89 8.02
CA THR A 111 10.19 -4.42 6.69
C THR A 111 10.65 -3.31 5.75
N PRO A 112 11.44 -3.63 4.69
CA PRO A 112 11.87 -2.65 3.68
C PRO A 112 10.70 -1.85 3.08
N SER A 113 11.02 -0.68 2.51
CA SER A 113 10.01 0.29 2.08
C SER A 113 9.27 -0.13 0.81
N TYR A 114 9.96 -0.69 -0.18
CA TYR A 114 9.46 -0.88 -1.55
C TYR A 114 9.17 -2.34 -1.88
N PRO A 115 7.99 -2.67 -2.43
CA PRO A 115 6.80 -1.82 -2.62
C PRO A 115 6.00 -1.60 -1.33
N SER A 116 5.08 -0.62 -1.32
CA SER A 116 4.14 -0.42 -0.22
C SER A 116 3.11 -1.55 -0.15
N GLY A 117 3.15 -2.37 0.91
CA GLY A 117 2.21 -3.48 1.09
C GLY A 117 0.75 -3.03 1.22
N HIS A 118 0.49 -1.96 1.98
CA HIS A 118 -0.85 -1.39 2.11
C HIS A 118 -1.39 -0.88 0.76
N SER A 119 -0.52 -0.32 -0.10
CA SER A 119 -0.94 0.09 -1.45
C SER A 119 -1.32 -1.10 -2.32
N VAL A 120 -0.54 -2.21 -2.26
CA VAL A 120 -0.89 -3.46 -2.97
C VAL A 120 -2.25 -3.96 -2.52
N GLN A 121 -2.41 -4.16 -1.21
CA GLN A 121 -3.61 -4.75 -0.63
C GLN A 121 -4.82 -3.84 -0.77
N GLY A 122 -4.65 -2.53 -0.60
CA GLY A 122 -5.72 -1.56 -0.78
C GLY A 122 -6.33 -1.60 -2.19
N ILE A 123 -5.49 -1.62 -3.22
CA ILE A 123 -5.97 -1.67 -4.62
C ILE A 123 -6.57 -3.04 -4.95
N LEU A 124 -5.87 -4.12 -4.62
CA LEU A 124 -6.35 -5.48 -4.87
C LEU A 124 -7.72 -5.73 -4.24
N ILE A 125 -7.84 -5.45 -2.95
CA ILE A 125 -9.08 -5.71 -2.19
C ILE A 125 -10.18 -4.76 -2.62
N GLY A 126 -9.87 -3.48 -2.84
CA GLY A 126 -10.86 -2.51 -3.30
C GLY A 126 -11.51 -2.90 -4.63
N LYS A 127 -10.75 -3.45 -5.57
CA LYS A 127 -11.27 -3.96 -6.85
C LYS A 127 -12.07 -5.25 -6.67
N MET A 128 -11.57 -6.21 -5.90
CA MET A 128 -12.28 -7.48 -5.64
C MET A 128 -13.62 -7.24 -4.94
N LEU A 129 -13.66 -6.39 -3.92
CA LEU A 129 -14.90 -6.00 -3.26
C LEU A 129 -15.82 -5.18 -4.18
N GLY A 130 -15.26 -4.39 -5.09
CA GLY A 130 -16.04 -3.68 -6.11
C GLY A 130 -16.74 -4.61 -7.10
N ASP A 131 -16.14 -5.76 -7.41
CA ASP A 131 -16.78 -6.80 -8.23
C ASP A 131 -17.86 -7.56 -7.46
N GLU A 132 -17.59 -7.91 -6.21
CA GLU A 132 -18.54 -8.60 -5.33
C GLU A 132 -19.76 -7.72 -5.02
N TYR A 133 -19.54 -6.42 -4.86
CA TYR A 133 -20.59 -5.45 -4.53
C TYR A 133 -20.66 -4.31 -5.57
N PRO A 134 -21.17 -4.56 -6.79
CA PRO A 134 -21.09 -3.62 -7.91
C PRO A 134 -21.69 -2.23 -7.64
N LYS A 135 -22.76 -2.15 -6.83
CA LYS A 135 -23.39 -0.88 -6.43
C LYS A 135 -22.48 -0.01 -5.56
N ALA A 136 -21.48 -0.60 -4.90
CA ALA A 136 -20.52 0.09 -4.06
C ALA A 136 -19.09 0.12 -4.66
N ARG A 137 -18.91 -0.29 -5.91
CA ARG A 137 -17.60 -0.39 -6.61
C ARG A 137 -16.75 0.86 -6.44
N THR A 138 -17.30 2.02 -6.73
CA THR A 138 -16.57 3.29 -6.60
C THR A 138 -16.14 3.58 -5.16
N ALA A 139 -16.96 3.23 -4.16
CA ALA A 139 -16.64 3.45 -2.77
C ALA A 139 -15.49 2.55 -2.32
N PHE A 140 -15.49 1.27 -2.70
CA PHE A 140 -14.40 0.34 -2.39
C PHE A 140 -13.10 0.72 -3.11
N ALA A 141 -13.16 1.11 -4.39
CA ALA A 141 -11.99 1.60 -5.12
C ALA A 141 -11.39 2.84 -4.45
N LYS A 142 -12.23 3.82 -4.06
CA LYS A 142 -11.81 5.02 -3.32
C LYS A 142 -11.19 4.65 -1.97
N ARG A 143 -11.76 3.69 -1.23
CA ARG A 143 -11.18 3.21 0.04
C ARG A 143 -9.80 2.61 -0.19
N GLY A 144 -9.62 1.78 -1.20
CA GLY A 144 -8.33 1.20 -1.55
C GLY A 144 -7.26 2.28 -1.84
N LYS A 145 -7.65 3.33 -2.56
CA LYS A 145 -6.78 4.48 -2.82
C LYS A 145 -6.45 5.28 -1.55
N ASN A 146 -7.43 5.49 -0.67
CA ASN A 146 -7.22 6.16 0.62
C ASN A 146 -6.25 5.38 1.51
N ILE A 147 -6.32 4.04 1.52
CA ILE A 147 -5.37 3.18 2.22
C ILE A 147 -3.96 3.41 1.67
N SER A 148 -3.77 3.41 0.35
CA SER A 148 -2.47 3.72 -0.27
C SER A 148 -1.95 5.10 0.12
N ASP A 149 -2.78 6.13 0.02
CA ASP A 149 -2.38 7.52 0.29
C ASP A 149 -2.09 7.79 1.77
N SER A 150 -2.77 7.08 2.68
CA SER A 150 -2.55 7.20 4.13
C SER A 150 -1.10 6.89 4.54
N ARG A 151 -0.39 6.06 3.76
CA ARG A 151 1.00 5.69 4.03
C ARG A 151 1.96 6.86 3.85
N ARG A 152 1.64 7.79 2.95
CA ARG A 152 2.38 9.05 2.77
C ARG A 152 2.03 10.06 3.87
N SER A 153 0.76 10.13 4.29
CA SER A 153 0.34 10.95 5.43
C SER A 153 1.00 10.50 6.75
N ALA A 154 1.41 9.23 6.85
CA ALA A 154 2.20 8.70 7.96
C ALA A 154 3.72 8.86 7.74
N ARG A 155 4.16 9.29 6.57
CA ARG A 155 5.57 9.35 6.11
C ARG A 155 6.28 8.00 6.16
N ALA A 156 5.54 6.91 6.03
CA ALA A 156 6.04 5.54 6.07
C ALA A 156 6.59 5.03 4.73
N HIS A 157 6.17 5.65 3.62
CA HIS A 157 6.50 5.26 2.26
C HIS A 157 6.72 6.46 1.35
N TYR A 158 7.64 6.31 0.38
CA TYR A 158 7.82 7.25 -0.71
C TYR A 158 6.66 7.16 -1.70
N LYS A 159 6.52 8.18 -2.56
CA LYS A 159 5.52 8.18 -3.65
C LYS A 159 5.74 7.00 -4.61
N SER A 160 6.99 6.70 -4.94
CA SER A 160 7.36 5.57 -5.80
C SER A 160 6.99 4.22 -5.19
N ASP A 161 7.12 4.03 -3.87
CA ASP A 161 6.68 2.80 -3.18
C ASP A 161 5.18 2.57 -3.34
N SER A 162 4.38 3.64 -3.18
CA SER A 162 2.93 3.58 -3.33
C SER A 162 2.54 3.29 -4.77
N LYS A 163 3.14 3.97 -5.75
CA LYS A 163 2.88 3.73 -7.18
C LYS A 163 3.17 2.28 -7.59
N MET A 164 4.31 1.75 -7.13
CA MET A 164 4.65 0.34 -7.40
C MET A 164 3.68 -0.61 -6.70
N GLY A 165 3.29 -0.31 -5.47
CA GLY A 165 2.28 -1.09 -4.75
C GLY A 165 0.94 -1.10 -5.47
N GLU A 166 0.47 0.04 -5.94
CA GLU A 166 -0.78 0.17 -6.71
C GLU A 166 -0.70 -0.66 -8.00
N LYS A 167 0.40 -0.56 -8.76
CA LYS A 167 0.62 -1.35 -9.98
C LYS A 167 0.64 -2.85 -9.72
N LEU A 168 1.28 -3.29 -8.64
CA LEU A 168 1.30 -4.70 -8.25
C LEU A 168 -0.09 -5.18 -7.84
N GLY A 169 -0.85 -4.37 -7.07
CA GLY A 169 -2.21 -4.68 -6.69
C GLY A 169 -3.15 -4.84 -7.89
N ASP A 170 -3.02 -3.96 -8.90
CA ASP A 170 -3.73 -4.07 -10.17
C ASP A 170 -3.40 -5.35 -10.93
N ALA A 171 -2.11 -5.69 -11.02
CA ALA A 171 -1.68 -6.91 -11.71
C ALA A 171 -2.17 -8.19 -11.00
N MET A 172 -2.15 -8.20 -9.66
CA MET A 172 -2.68 -9.31 -8.86
C MET A 172 -4.20 -9.45 -9.03
N TYR A 173 -4.93 -8.33 -9.07
CA TYR A 173 -6.36 -8.36 -9.38
C TYR A 173 -6.61 -8.95 -10.78
N ASN A 174 -5.93 -8.45 -11.80
CA ASN A 174 -6.07 -8.94 -13.18
C ASN A 174 -5.71 -10.42 -13.33
N PHE A 175 -4.76 -10.91 -12.54
CA PHE A 175 -4.40 -12.34 -12.50
C PHE A 175 -5.54 -13.21 -11.97
N LEU A 176 -6.29 -12.74 -10.99
CA LEU A 176 -7.44 -13.47 -10.41
C LEU A 176 -8.69 -13.43 -11.29
N LYS A 177 -8.71 -12.58 -12.31
CA LYS A 177 -9.86 -12.43 -13.25
C LYS A 177 -9.68 -13.20 -14.56
N LYS A 178 -8.51 -13.84 -14.76
CA LYS A 178 -8.25 -14.76 -15.86
C LYS A 178 -8.83 -16.14 -15.58
#